data_5f77ed800e8545cdf701adfcae31125c
#
_entry.id   5f77ed800e8545cdf701adfcae31125c
#
_cell.length_a   1.000
_cell.length_b   1.000
_cell.length_c   1.000
_cell.angle_alpha   90.00
_cell.angle_beta   90.00
_cell.angle_gamma   90.00
#
_symmetry.space_group_name_H-M   'P 1'
#
loop_
_entity.id
_entity.type
_entity.pdbx_description
1 polymer ?
#
loop_
_entity_poly.entity_id
_entity_poly.type
_entity_poly.pdbx_seq_one_letter_code
_entity_poly.pdbx_strand_id
1 'polypeptide(L)'
;NTVGGHVGWSLPSGANARQMFEQPRKAYVLMGLEPEFDCANPQLVVGALKQASLVVFMSAFKHAAALEYADVMLPIAPYTETSGTFVNIEGRAQSFNGVVKARGDCRPAWKVLRVLGNVLNLDGFAYESSEAVRDEVIGKGTEFVAGLDNGLNGVAINLSPVSAGLQRIADVPINFADPMARRAPALQQTADSVAPAARMNEKTLSKLGVSAGVPVRVKQGLGEAILTAKMDN
;
A
#
# COMPACT_ATOMS: atom_id res chain seq x y z
N ASN A 1 0.10 -0.09 -9.47
CA ASN A 1 -0.73 -0.91 -10.38
C ASN A 1 -2.22 -0.88 -9.97
N THR A 2 -2.78 0.32 -9.82
CA THR A 2 -4.18 0.49 -9.38
C THR A 2 -5.17 -0.14 -10.37
N VAL A 3 -5.00 0.09 -11.67
CA VAL A 3 -5.86 -0.48 -12.72
C VAL A 3 -5.80 -2.01 -12.69
N GLY A 4 -4.60 -2.61 -12.63
CA GLY A 4 -4.44 -4.06 -12.52
C GLY A 4 -5.08 -4.64 -11.26
N GLY A 5 -5.01 -3.94 -10.13
CA GLY A 5 -5.69 -4.32 -8.90
C GLY A 5 -7.22 -4.31 -9.04
N HIS A 6 -7.78 -3.30 -9.69
CA HIS A 6 -9.23 -3.22 -9.93
C HIS A 6 -9.71 -4.29 -10.91
N VAL A 7 -8.98 -4.54 -11.98
CA VAL A 7 -9.35 -5.54 -12.98
C VAL A 7 -9.28 -6.96 -12.42
N GLY A 8 -8.23 -7.25 -11.63
CA GLY A 8 -7.95 -8.62 -11.22
C GLY A 8 -8.46 -9.00 -9.83
N TRP A 9 -8.59 -8.05 -8.90
CA TRP A 9 -8.74 -8.37 -7.49
C TRP A 9 -9.96 -7.73 -6.82
N SER A 10 -10.61 -6.76 -7.45
CA SER A 10 -11.77 -6.14 -6.86
C SER A 10 -13.06 -6.85 -7.24
N LEU A 11 -13.86 -7.20 -6.24
CA LEU A 11 -15.22 -7.67 -6.43
C LEU A 11 -16.16 -6.47 -6.34
N PRO A 12 -17.05 -6.23 -7.34
CA PRO A 12 -17.96 -5.08 -7.33
C PRO A 12 -18.83 -4.98 -6.08
N SER A 13 -19.17 -6.11 -5.48
CA SER A 13 -19.95 -6.20 -4.23
C SER A 13 -19.10 -6.36 -2.98
N GLY A 14 -17.78 -6.38 -3.11
CA GLY A 14 -16.84 -6.54 -2.01
C GLY A 14 -16.65 -5.25 -1.20
N ALA A 15 -16.18 -5.40 0.03
CA ALA A 15 -15.75 -4.27 0.83
C ALA A 15 -14.41 -3.73 0.34
N ASN A 16 -14.28 -2.42 0.22
CA ASN A 16 -12.97 -1.80 0.00
C ASN A 16 -12.10 -1.82 1.27
N ALA A 17 -10.82 -1.49 1.15
CA ALA A 17 -9.87 -1.52 2.26
C ALA A 17 -10.35 -0.69 3.46
N ARG A 18 -10.87 0.52 3.23
CA ARG A 18 -11.40 1.36 4.29
C ARG A 18 -12.53 0.67 5.06
N GLN A 19 -13.51 0.12 4.36
CA GLN A 19 -14.63 -0.62 4.96
C GLN A 19 -14.17 -1.86 5.72
N MET A 20 -13.15 -2.58 5.21
CA MET A 20 -12.60 -3.75 5.90
C MET A 20 -11.97 -3.40 7.24
N PHE A 21 -11.38 -2.20 7.38
CA PHE A 21 -10.75 -1.77 8.62
C PHE A 21 -11.68 -0.96 9.53
N GLU A 22 -12.65 -0.24 9.01
CA GLU A 22 -13.71 0.41 9.80
C GLU A 22 -14.68 -0.61 10.41
N GLN A 23 -14.85 -1.77 9.74
CA GLN A 23 -15.60 -2.91 10.21
C GLN A 23 -14.69 -4.15 10.28
N PRO A 24 -13.91 -4.31 11.38
CA PRO A 24 -12.86 -5.32 11.46
C PRO A 24 -13.34 -6.73 11.10
N ARG A 25 -12.50 -7.46 10.37
CA ARG A 25 -12.75 -8.84 9.94
C ARG A 25 -12.12 -9.81 10.93
N LYS A 26 -12.61 -11.05 10.92
CA LYS A 26 -12.03 -12.13 11.75
C LYS A 26 -10.64 -12.54 11.29
N ALA A 27 -10.36 -12.43 9.99
CA ALA A 27 -9.07 -12.78 9.41
C ALA A 27 -8.66 -11.80 8.32
N TYR A 28 -7.34 -11.59 8.20
CA TYR A 28 -6.73 -10.79 7.15
C TYR A 28 -5.57 -11.55 6.51
N VAL A 29 -5.46 -11.44 5.20
CA VAL A 29 -4.27 -11.81 4.43
C VAL A 29 -3.70 -10.52 3.84
N LEU A 30 -2.56 -10.08 4.34
CA LEU A 30 -1.85 -8.89 3.87
C LEU A 30 -0.76 -9.34 2.91
N MET A 31 -0.80 -8.87 1.67
CA MET A 31 0.18 -9.24 0.66
C MET A 31 0.93 -8.02 0.15
N GLY A 32 2.22 -7.94 0.46
CA GLY A 32 3.08 -6.84 0.06
C GLY A 32 2.68 -5.48 0.64
N LEU A 33 1.95 -5.46 1.75
CA LEU A 33 1.46 -4.26 2.41
C LEU A 33 2.17 -4.09 3.75
N GLU A 34 2.72 -2.91 4.00
CA GLU A 34 3.24 -2.48 5.30
C GLU A 34 2.30 -1.38 5.85
N PRO A 35 1.30 -1.73 6.67
CA PRO A 35 0.20 -0.84 7.06
C PRO A 35 0.64 0.51 7.60
N GLU A 36 1.75 0.55 8.32
CA GLU A 36 2.30 1.75 8.95
C GLU A 36 2.78 2.79 7.92
N PHE A 37 3.14 2.34 6.71
CA PHE A 37 3.68 3.17 5.64
C PHE A 37 2.74 3.31 4.44
N ASP A 38 1.92 2.29 4.19
CA ASP A 38 1.15 2.18 2.95
C ASP A 38 -0.31 2.62 3.12
N CYS A 39 -0.78 2.81 4.37
CA CYS A 39 -2.16 3.18 4.65
C CYS A 39 -2.29 4.64 5.09
N ALA A 40 -3.34 5.31 4.63
CA ALA A 40 -3.63 6.71 4.99
C ALA A 40 -3.95 6.90 6.49
N ASN A 41 -4.50 5.87 7.13
CA ASN A 41 -4.76 5.84 8.57
C ASN A 41 -4.19 4.56 9.18
N PRO A 42 -2.89 4.53 9.47
CA PRO A 42 -2.23 3.34 10.00
C PRO A 42 -2.76 2.91 11.37
N GLN A 43 -3.17 3.83 12.23
CA GLN A 43 -3.71 3.48 13.56
C GLN A 43 -5.01 2.68 13.44
N LEU A 44 -5.91 3.08 12.51
CA LEU A 44 -7.13 2.34 12.24
C LEU A 44 -6.82 0.90 11.79
N VAL A 45 -5.87 0.79 10.84
CA VAL A 45 -5.51 -0.51 10.26
C VAL A 45 -4.88 -1.42 11.31
N VAL A 46 -3.86 -0.95 12.00
CA VAL A 46 -3.18 -1.74 13.05
C VAL A 46 -4.15 -2.10 14.18
N GLY A 47 -5.06 -1.19 14.56
CA GLY A 47 -6.12 -1.46 15.53
C GLY A 47 -7.06 -2.58 15.09
N ALA A 48 -7.44 -2.63 13.83
CA ALA A 48 -8.26 -3.70 13.26
C ALA A 48 -7.50 -5.03 13.19
N LEU A 49 -6.22 -5.00 12.81
CA LEU A 49 -5.37 -6.20 12.75
C LEU A 49 -5.16 -6.83 14.13
N LYS A 50 -4.93 -6.02 15.16
CA LYS A 50 -4.78 -6.50 16.56
C LYS A 50 -6.06 -7.12 17.14
N GLN A 51 -7.23 -6.84 16.56
CA GLN A 51 -8.50 -7.43 16.95
C GLN A 51 -8.87 -8.69 16.17
N ALA A 52 -8.15 -8.97 15.08
CA ALA A 52 -8.42 -10.13 14.26
C ALA A 52 -8.03 -11.44 14.98
N SER A 53 -8.74 -12.52 14.61
CA SER A 53 -8.43 -13.87 15.11
C SER A 53 -7.27 -14.51 14.35
N LEU A 54 -6.97 -14.02 13.14
CA LEU A 54 -5.87 -14.50 12.29
C LEU A 54 -5.39 -13.39 11.36
N VAL A 55 -4.09 -13.15 11.38
CA VAL A 55 -3.43 -12.27 10.43
C VAL A 55 -2.27 -13.01 9.75
N VAL A 56 -2.39 -13.22 8.45
CA VAL A 56 -1.32 -13.76 7.61
C VAL A 56 -0.63 -12.60 6.89
N PHE A 57 0.65 -12.43 7.14
CA PHE A 57 1.47 -11.38 6.56
C PHE A 57 2.43 -11.96 5.52
N MET A 58 2.18 -11.66 4.24
CA MET A 58 2.99 -12.11 3.11
C MET A 58 3.85 -10.95 2.62
N SER A 59 5.16 -11.01 2.83
CA SER A 59 6.05 -9.90 2.48
C SER A 59 7.42 -10.41 2.01
N ALA A 60 8.06 -9.59 1.16
CA ALA A 60 9.46 -9.79 0.77
C ALA A 60 10.45 -9.39 1.90
N PHE A 61 9.96 -8.65 2.90
CA PHE A 61 10.77 -8.12 3.99
C PHE A 61 10.17 -8.47 5.34
N LYS A 62 11.04 -8.82 6.28
CA LYS A 62 10.63 -8.94 7.68
C LYS A 62 10.40 -7.54 8.25
N HIS A 63 9.13 -7.16 8.34
CA HIS A 63 8.71 -5.89 8.91
C HIS A 63 8.56 -6.02 10.42
N ALA A 64 9.35 -5.27 11.19
CA ALA A 64 9.40 -5.44 12.64
C ALA A 64 8.05 -5.16 13.32
N ALA A 65 7.31 -4.13 12.86
CA ALA A 65 6.00 -3.80 13.42
C ALA A 65 4.96 -4.91 13.17
N ALA A 66 5.10 -5.69 12.09
CA ALA A 66 4.19 -6.79 11.81
C ALA A 66 4.24 -7.90 12.88
N LEU A 67 5.32 -8.01 13.64
CA LEU A 67 5.44 -8.96 14.74
C LEU A 67 4.45 -8.68 15.89
N GLU A 68 3.86 -7.50 15.93
CA GLU A 68 2.88 -7.13 16.95
C GLU A 68 1.46 -7.60 16.63
N TYR A 69 1.16 -7.94 15.37
CA TYR A 69 -0.19 -8.29 14.94
C TYR A 69 -0.28 -9.49 13.97
N ALA A 70 0.83 -9.94 13.40
CA ALA A 70 0.81 -11.07 12.49
C ALA A 70 0.99 -12.40 13.23
N ASP A 71 0.06 -13.32 13.04
CA ASP A 71 0.15 -14.68 13.58
C ASP A 71 1.05 -15.55 12.71
N VAL A 72 1.04 -15.33 11.40
CA VAL A 72 1.85 -16.07 10.42
C VAL A 72 2.53 -15.09 9.48
N MET A 73 3.85 -15.24 9.30
CA MET A 73 4.62 -14.49 8.31
C MET A 73 5.14 -15.43 7.23
N LEU A 74 4.73 -15.21 5.97
CA LEU A 74 5.15 -16.00 4.82
C LEU A 74 6.07 -15.17 3.92
N PRO A 75 7.28 -15.64 3.61
CA PRO A 75 8.21 -14.94 2.74
C PRO A 75 7.76 -15.04 1.28
N ILE A 76 7.56 -13.90 0.62
CA ILE A 76 7.28 -13.83 -0.81
C ILE A 76 8.40 -13.12 -1.55
N ALA A 77 8.57 -13.46 -2.83
CA ALA A 77 9.56 -12.84 -3.69
C ALA A 77 9.13 -11.41 -4.09
N PRO A 78 10.06 -10.44 -4.08
CA PRO A 78 9.79 -9.11 -4.64
C PRO A 78 9.66 -9.21 -6.17
N TYR A 79 9.19 -8.13 -6.82
CA TYR A 79 8.94 -8.11 -8.26
C TYR A 79 10.17 -8.40 -9.12
N THR A 80 11.36 -8.14 -8.62
CA THR A 80 12.63 -8.47 -9.30
C THR A 80 12.93 -9.97 -9.35
N GLU A 81 12.30 -10.75 -8.49
CA GLU A 81 12.53 -12.18 -8.29
C GLU A 81 11.31 -13.05 -8.69
N THR A 82 10.30 -12.45 -9.31
CA THR A 82 9.08 -13.13 -9.77
C THR A 82 8.67 -12.65 -11.15
N SER A 83 7.92 -13.45 -11.87
CA SER A 83 7.16 -13.01 -13.04
C SER A 83 5.83 -12.40 -12.60
N GLY A 84 5.25 -11.55 -13.43
CA GLY A 84 3.98 -10.91 -13.17
C GLY A 84 3.49 -10.07 -14.33
N THR A 85 2.39 -9.37 -14.12
CA THR A 85 1.80 -8.46 -15.11
C THR A 85 1.31 -7.20 -14.40
N PHE A 86 1.71 -6.04 -14.92
CA PHE A 86 1.15 -4.75 -14.52
C PHE A 86 0.21 -4.24 -15.62
N VAL A 87 -0.83 -3.54 -15.20
CA VAL A 87 -1.70 -2.80 -16.10
C VAL A 87 -1.54 -1.32 -15.82
N ASN A 88 -1.12 -0.52 -16.80
CA ASN A 88 -0.93 0.91 -16.63
C ASN A 88 -2.29 1.67 -16.63
N ILE A 89 -2.24 2.97 -16.44
CA ILE A 89 -3.44 3.82 -16.39
C ILE A 89 -4.18 3.89 -17.74
N GLU A 90 -3.51 3.58 -18.84
CA GLU A 90 -4.10 3.50 -20.19
C GLU A 90 -4.75 2.13 -20.46
N GLY A 91 -4.71 1.19 -19.50
CA GLY A 91 -5.21 -0.16 -19.68
C GLY A 91 -4.24 -1.10 -20.43
N ARG A 92 -2.98 -0.73 -20.59
CA ARG A 92 -1.99 -1.59 -21.24
C ARG A 92 -1.45 -2.62 -20.26
N ALA A 93 -1.68 -3.89 -20.54
CA ALA A 93 -1.09 -4.99 -19.79
C ALA A 93 0.35 -5.24 -20.26
N GLN A 94 1.29 -5.27 -19.32
CA GLN A 94 2.72 -5.47 -19.56
C GLN A 94 3.23 -6.56 -18.62
N SER A 95 3.57 -7.70 -19.21
CA SER A 95 4.16 -8.82 -18.48
C SER A 95 5.66 -8.64 -18.33
N PHE A 96 6.20 -9.14 -17.23
CA PHE A 96 7.63 -9.13 -16.93
C PHE A 96 8.05 -10.45 -16.30
N ASN A 97 9.34 -10.75 -16.39
CA ASN A 97 9.97 -11.91 -15.77
C ASN A 97 10.87 -11.48 -14.63
N GLY A 98 11.03 -12.35 -13.63
CA GLY A 98 12.06 -12.17 -12.62
C GLY A 98 13.45 -12.10 -13.23
N VAL A 99 14.26 -11.14 -12.77
CA VAL A 99 15.63 -10.94 -13.25
C VAL A 99 16.60 -11.89 -12.56
N VAL A 100 16.31 -12.22 -11.31
CA VAL A 100 17.12 -13.10 -10.48
C VAL A 100 16.25 -14.15 -9.79
N LYS A 101 16.88 -15.24 -9.34
CA LYS A 101 16.20 -16.29 -8.59
C LYS A 101 15.78 -15.78 -7.21
N ALA A 102 14.59 -16.19 -6.77
CA ALA A 102 14.09 -15.88 -5.43
C ALA A 102 15.08 -16.33 -4.34
N ARG A 103 15.33 -15.46 -3.38
CA ARG A 103 16.31 -15.65 -2.33
C ARG A 103 15.76 -16.56 -1.21
N GLY A 104 16.55 -17.51 -0.77
CA GLY A 104 16.23 -18.38 0.37
C GLY A 104 14.91 -19.14 0.16
N ASP A 105 14.04 -19.05 1.17
CA ASP A 105 12.72 -19.71 1.15
C ASP A 105 11.62 -18.87 0.50
N CYS A 106 11.94 -17.67 -0.01
CA CYS A 106 10.97 -16.84 -0.72
C CYS A 106 10.44 -17.56 -1.96
N ARG A 107 9.15 -17.38 -2.20
CA ARG A 107 8.46 -17.88 -3.40
C ARG A 107 7.61 -16.79 -4.01
N PRO A 108 7.37 -16.79 -5.33
CA PRO A 108 6.38 -15.92 -5.94
C PRO A 108 5.05 -15.98 -5.20
N ALA A 109 4.46 -14.81 -4.93
CA ALA A 109 3.23 -14.73 -4.12
C ALA A 109 2.09 -15.59 -4.69
N TRP A 110 1.94 -15.64 -6.03
CA TRP A 110 0.93 -16.47 -6.68
C TRP A 110 1.13 -17.97 -6.41
N LYS A 111 2.39 -18.44 -6.26
CA LYS A 111 2.68 -19.84 -5.89
C LYS A 111 2.30 -20.12 -4.44
N VAL A 112 2.54 -19.16 -3.54
CA VAL A 112 2.15 -19.29 -2.14
C VAL A 112 0.62 -19.34 -2.02
N LEU A 113 -0.10 -18.45 -2.72
CA LEU A 113 -1.56 -18.46 -2.75
C LEU A 113 -2.14 -19.73 -3.39
N ARG A 114 -1.53 -20.22 -4.47
CA ARG A 114 -1.91 -21.50 -5.09
C ARG A 114 -1.82 -22.65 -4.09
N VAL A 115 -0.70 -22.76 -3.41
CA VAL A 115 -0.51 -23.83 -2.41
C VAL A 115 -1.50 -23.68 -1.25
N LEU A 116 -1.72 -22.46 -0.79
CA LEU A 116 -2.71 -22.17 0.26
C LEU A 116 -4.13 -22.61 -0.18
N GLY A 117 -4.53 -22.28 -1.41
CA GLY A 117 -5.82 -22.71 -1.97
C GLY A 117 -5.96 -24.24 -2.00
N ASN A 118 -4.90 -24.94 -2.44
CA ASN A 118 -4.87 -26.42 -2.45
C ASN A 118 -4.95 -27.02 -1.04
N VAL A 119 -4.23 -26.46 -0.07
CA VAL A 119 -4.28 -26.91 1.34
C VAL A 119 -5.67 -26.70 1.95
N LEU A 120 -6.36 -25.64 1.54
CA LEU A 120 -7.72 -25.35 1.97
C LEU A 120 -8.78 -26.12 1.15
N ASN A 121 -8.39 -26.98 0.22
CA ASN A 121 -9.28 -27.71 -0.69
C ASN A 121 -10.23 -26.81 -1.47
N LEU A 122 -9.71 -25.68 -1.95
CA LEU A 122 -10.47 -24.75 -2.80
C LEU A 122 -10.25 -25.12 -4.27
N ASP A 123 -11.34 -25.08 -5.06
CA ASP A 123 -11.27 -25.25 -6.52
C ASP A 123 -10.59 -24.06 -7.20
N GLY A 124 -10.04 -24.29 -8.40
CA GLY A 124 -9.48 -23.22 -9.24
C GLY A 124 -8.03 -22.82 -8.90
N PHE A 125 -7.31 -23.57 -8.08
CA PHE A 125 -5.91 -23.28 -7.71
C PHE A 125 -4.87 -24.22 -8.36
N ALA A 126 -5.14 -24.68 -9.59
CA ALA A 126 -4.25 -25.60 -10.31
C ALA A 126 -3.30 -24.92 -11.32
N TYR A 127 -2.95 -23.64 -11.09
CA TYR A 127 -2.07 -22.91 -12.00
C TYR A 127 -0.64 -23.43 -11.99
N GLU A 128 -0.04 -23.50 -13.18
CA GLU A 128 1.36 -23.90 -13.35
C GLU A 128 2.28 -22.73 -13.66
N SER A 129 1.74 -21.60 -14.10
CA SER A 129 2.50 -20.41 -14.46
C SER A 129 1.77 -19.11 -14.09
N SER A 130 2.52 -18.00 -14.02
CA SER A 130 1.96 -16.66 -13.85
C SER A 130 1.13 -16.21 -15.06
N GLU A 131 1.45 -16.74 -16.23
CA GLU A 131 0.71 -16.50 -17.47
C GLU A 131 -0.67 -17.15 -17.41
N ALA A 132 -0.78 -18.35 -16.83
CA ALA A 132 -2.07 -19.01 -16.62
C ALA A 132 -2.98 -18.19 -15.69
N VAL A 133 -2.41 -17.64 -14.60
CA VAL A 133 -3.14 -16.73 -13.70
C VAL A 133 -3.56 -15.45 -14.43
N ARG A 134 -2.65 -14.84 -15.18
CA ARG A 134 -2.95 -13.66 -15.98
C ARG A 134 -4.08 -13.93 -16.99
N ASP A 135 -3.98 -15.02 -17.75
CA ASP A 135 -4.92 -15.34 -18.81
C ASP A 135 -6.33 -15.61 -18.28
N GLU A 136 -6.46 -16.12 -17.06
CA GLU A 136 -7.74 -16.23 -16.39
C GLU A 136 -8.30 -14.87 -15.95
N VAL A 137 -7.44 -13.99 -15.40
CA VAL A 137 -7.86 -12.70 -14.84
C VAL A 137 -8.25 -11.68 -15.91
N ILE A 138 -7.44 -11.54 -16.95
CA ILE A 138 -7.60 -10.47 -17.96
C ILE A 138 -7.85 -10.99 -19.37
N GLY A 139 -7.96 -12.30 -19.57
CA GLY A 139 -8.07 -12.91 -20.89
C GLY A 139 -6.74 -12.89 -21.66
N LYS A 140 -6.76 -13.47 -22.87
CA LYS A 140 -5.57 -13.54 -23.74
C LYS A 140 -5.42 -12.32 -24.65
N GLY A 141 -6.35 -11.39 -24.64
CA GLY A 141 -6.39 -10.21 -25.48
C GLY A 141 -6.44 -8.90 -24.69
N THR A 142 -7.04 -7.89 -25.31
CA THR A 142 -7.29 -6.58 -24.72
C THR A 142 -8.75 -6.37 -24.33
N GLU A 143 -9.52 -7.44 -24.24
CA GLU A 143 -10.97 -7.40 -24.00
C GLU A 143 -11.32 -6.72 -22.67
N PHE A 144 -10.48 -6.88 -21.65
CA PHE A 144 -10.66 -6.21 -20.35
C PHE A 144 -10.61 -4.68 -20.47
N VAL A 145 -9.96 -4.13 -21.50
CA VAL A 145 -9.85 -2.67 -21.74
C VAL A 145 -11.23 -2.08 -22.04
N ALA A 146 -12.12 -2.85 -22.67
CA ALA A 146 -13.48 -2.41 -22.95
C ALA A 146 -14.31 -2.13 -21.66
N GLY A 147 -13.93 -2.73 -20.55
CA GLY A 147 -14.51 -2.47 -19.24
C GLY A 147 -13.92 -1.26 -18.50
N LEU A 148 -12.87 -0.64 -19.04
CA LEU A 148 -12.23 0.55 -18.46
C LEU A 148 -12.91 1.79 -19.04
N ASP A 149 -13.54 2.58 -18.17
CA ASP A 149 -14.23 3.81 -18.56
C ASP A 149 -13.61 5.02 -17.84
N ASN A 150 -13.32 6.08 -18.58
CA ASN A 150 -12.90 7.38 -18.05
C ASN A 150 -14.08 8.33 -17.82
N GLY A 151 -15.29 7.88 -18.04
CA GLY A 151 -16.52 8.66 -17.83
C GLY A 151 -16.75 8.90 -16.33
N LEU A 152 -17.11 10.12 -15.99
CA LEU A 152 -17.54 10.50 -14.63
C LEU A 152 -19.06 10.39 -14.47
N ASN A 153 -19.72 9.58 -15.26
CA ASN A 153 -21.17 9.39 -15.23
C ASN A 153 -21.62 8.89 -13.86
N GLY A 154 -22.52 9.61 -13.21
CA GLY A 154 -23.03 9.28 -11.89
C GLY A 154 -22.11 9.60 -10.72
N VAL A 155 -20.96 10.20 -10.96
CA VAL A 155 -20.07 10.69 -9.90
C VAL A 155 -20.47 12.11 -9.49
N ALA A 156 -21.10 12.25 -8.33
CA ALA A 156 -21.32 13.54 -7.72
C ALA A 156 -20.03 14.01 -7.03
N ILE A 157 -19.45 15.11 -7.52
CA ILE A 157 -18.31 15.76 -6.85
C ILE A 157 -18.87 16.52 -5.65
N ASN A 158 -18.66 15.98 -4.46
CA ASN A 158 -19.02 16.64 -3.21
C ASN A 158 -17.75 17.23 -2.59
N LEU A 159 -17.55 18.54 -2.79
CA LEU A 159 -16.46 19.27 -2.18
C LEU A 159 -16.87 19.61 -0.74
N SER A 160 -16.28 18.93 0.22
CA SER A 160 -16.43 19.31 1.62
C SER A 160 -15.86 20.72 1.83
N PRO A 161 -16.56 21.59 2.56
CA PRO A 161 -16.05 22.92 2.87
C PRO A 161 -14.70 22.79 3.61
N VAL A 162 -13.77 23.67 3.27
CA VAL A 162 -12.47 23.73 3.95
C VAL A 162 -12.72 24.05 5.41
N SER A 163 -12.30 23.16 6.31
CA SER A 163 -12.44 23.39 7.75
C SER A 163 -11.59 24.59 8.18
N ALA A 164 -12.15 25.40 9.12
CA ALA A 164 -11.38 26.50 9.69
C ALA A 164 -10.18 25.98 10.48
N GLY A 165 -9.04 26.68 10.43
CA GLY A 165 -7.85 26.37 11.20
C GLY A 165 -6.66 25.94 10.34
N LEU A 166 -5.71 25.27 10.96
CA LEU A 166 -4.53 24.78 10.26
C LEU A 166 -4.89 23.59 9.39
N GLN A 167 -4.44 23.63 8.14
CA GLN A 167 -4.58 22.54 7.20
C GLN A 167 -3.25 21.79 7.12
N ARG A 168 -3.31 20.47 7.21
CA ARG A 168 -2.14 19.61 6.98
C ARG A 168 -2.08 19.21 5.53
N ILE A 169 -1.00 19.54 4.86
CA ILE A 169 -0.62 19.00 3.56
C ILE A 169 0.52 18.02 3.84
N ALA A 170 0.34 16.77 3.48
CA ALA A 170 1.35 15.74 3.69
C ALA A 170 1.61 15.01 2.38
N ASP A 171 2.86 15.06 1.95
CA ASP A 171 3.39 14.29 0.84
C ASP A 171 4.06 13.01 1.35
N VAL A 172 4.02 11.97 0.53
CA VAL A 172 4.83 10.77 0.73
C VAL A 172 6.10 10.94 -0.11
N PRO A 173 7.29 11.05 0.51
CA PRO A 173 8.53 11.15 -0.24
C PRO A 173 8.67 9.96 -1.19
N ILE A 174 9.15 10.21 -2.42
CA ILE A 174 9.19 9.20 -3.49
C ILE A 174 9.92 7.91 -3.08
N ASN A 175 10.99 8.04 -2.30
CA ASN A 175 11.77 6.90 -1.82
C ASN A 175 11.14 6.18 -0.62
N PHE A 176 9.96 6.61 -0.14
CA PHE A 176 9.17 5.94 0.90
C PHE A 176 7.94 5.23 0.36
N ALA A 177 7.58 5.43 -0.89
CA ALA A 177 6.38 4.86 -1.51
C ALA A 177 6.49 3.35 -1.82
N ASP A 178 7.72 2.80 -1.84
CA ASP A 178 7.98 1.40 -2.18
C ASP A 178 8.83 0.70 -1.11
N PRO A 179 8.50 -0.54 -0.70
CA PRO A 179 9.24 -1.25 0.34
C PRO A 179 10.71 -1.51 0.03
N MET A 180 11.08 -1.68 -1.25
CA MET A 180 12.49 -1.84 -1.67
C MET A 180 13.24 -0.51 -1.59
N ALA A 181 12.62 0.58 -2.11
CA ALA A 181 13.20 1.92 -2.05
C ALA A 181 13.40 2.38 -0.60
N ARG A 182 12.45 2.13 0.29
CA ARG A 182 12.58 2.41 1.74
C ARG A 182 13.82 1.76 2.38
N ARG A 183 14.26 0.65 1.85
CA ARG A 183 15.40 -0.14 2.36
C ARG A 183 16.68 0.02 1.55
N ALA A 184 16.70 0.94 0.59
CA ALA A 184 17.88 1.23 -0.22
C ALA A 184 18.69 2.38 0.40
N PRO A 185 19.83 2.13 1.08
CA PRO A 185 20.56 3.15 1.81
C PRO A 185 21.00 4.32 0.93
N ALA A 186 21.36 4.05 -0.32
CA ALA A 186 21.77 5.09 -1.26
C ALA A 186 20.60 6.04 -1.61
N LEU A 187 19.39 5.53 -1.78
CA LEU A 187 18.20 6.36 -2.03
C LEU A 187 17.84 7.20 -0.80
N GLN A 188 17.99 6.64 0.40
CA GLN A 188 17.68 7.34 1.65
C GLN A 188 18.66 8.48 1.97
N GLN A 189 19.76 8.60 1.26
CA GLN A 189 20.74 9.69 1.38
C GLN A 189 20.52 10.80 0.34
N THR A 190 19.55 10.67 -0.54
CA THR A 190 19.25 11.69 -1.56
C THR A 190 18.46 12.87 -0.96
N ALA A 191 18.45 13.99 -1.67
CA ALA A 191 17.68 15.17 -1.30
C ALA A 191 16.16 14.90 -1.23
N ASP A 192 15.67 13.92 -1.99
CA ASP A 192 14.26 13.51 -2.02
C ASP A 192 13.83 12.64 -0.82
N SER A 193 14.79 12.25 0.02
CA SER A 193 14.57 11.46 1.24
C SER A 193 14.84 12.27 2.52
N VAL A 194 14.63 13.57 2.47
CA VAL A 194 14.79 14.44 3.64
C VAL A 194 13.83 14.04 4.76
N ALA A 195 14.35 14.04 5.99
CA ALA A 195 13.56 13.77 7.18
C ALA A 195 12.31 14.67 7.25
N PRO A 196 11.16 14.13 7.68
CA PRO A 196 9.93 14.89 7.81
C PRO A 196 10.13 16.12 8.72
N ALA A 197 9.52 17.24 8.34
CA ALA A 197 9.55 18.48 9.12
C ALA A 197 8.16 19.15 9.07
N ALA A 198 7.85 19.92 10.09
CA ALA A 198 6.67 20.76 10.10
C ALA A 198 6.98 22.10 9.39
N ARG A 199 6.71 22.14 8.10
CA ARG A 199 6.96 23.31 7.25
C ARG A 199 5.78 24.29 7.36
N MET A 200 6.06 25.55 7.61
CA MET A 200 5.07 26.59 7.78
C MET A 200 5.61 27.93 7.28
N ASN A 201 4.75 28.75 6.73
CA ASN A 201 5.14 30.12 6.36
C ASN A 201 5.37 30.99 7.62
N GLU A 202 6.06 32.09 7.44
CA GLU A 202 6.42 33.01 8.53
C GLU A 202 5.21 33.47 9.34
N LYS A 203 4.10 33.81 8.66
CA LYS A 203 2.85 34.24 9.30
C LYS A 203 2.26 33.16 10.23
N THR A 204 2.33 31.91 9.82
CA THR A 204 1.83 30.78 10.63
C THR A 204 2.75 30.51 11.81
N LEU A 205 4.07 30.53 11.60
CA LEU A 205 5.06 30.39 12.69
C LEU A 205 4.85 31.47 13.76
N SER A 206 4.75 32.74 13.34
CA SER A 206 4.51 33.87 14.25
C SER A 206 3.19 33.75 15.00
N LYS A 207 2.10 33.37 14.31
CA LYS A 207 0.77 33.16 14.92
C LYS A 207 0.78 32.07 16.00
N LEU A 208 1.61 31.03 15.83
CA LEU A 208 1.75 29.93 16.76
C LEU A 208 2.81 30.17 17.85
N GLY A 209 3.55 31.28 17.79
CA GLY A 209 4.66 31.56 18.69
C GLY A 209 5.82 30.56 18.56
N VAL A 210 6.02 29.99 17.36
CA VAL A 210 7.03 28.97 17.08
C VAL A 210 8.16 29.57 16.24
N SER A 211 9.40 29.28 16.63
CA SER A 211 10.58 29.62 15.82
C SER A 211 11.02 28.47 14.94
N ALA A 212 11.59 28.77 13.78
CA ALA A 212 12.21 27.74 12.94
C ALA A 212 13.37 27.05 13.70
N GLY A 213 13.53 25.76 13.49
CA GLY A 213 14.56 24.95 14.14
C GLY A 213 14.12 24.28 15.45
N VAL A 214 13.03 24.70 16.06
CA VAL A 214 12.56 24.06 17.32
C VAL A 214 11.69 22.83 17.06
N PRO A 215 11.69 21.83 17.98
CA PRO A 215 10.76 20.72 17.89
C PRO A 215 9.34 21.18 18.20
N VAL A 216 8.40 20.75 17.40
CA VAL A 216 6.96 21.01 17.57
C VAL A 216 6.19 19.69 17.58
N ARG A 217 5.19 19.64 18.44
CA ARG A 217 4.25 18.51 18.49
C ARG A 217 3.11 18.77 17.52
N VAL A 218 3.01 17.92 16.51
CA VAL A 218 1.89 17.93 15.55
C VAL A 218 0.93 16.82 15.94
N LYS A 219 -0.34 17.16 16.15
CA LYS A 219 -1.37 16.20 16.54
C LYS A 219 -2.59 16.32 15.64
N GLN A 220 -3.09 15.18 15.16
CA GLN A 220 -4.33 15.09 14.40
C GLN A 220 -5.07 13.79 14.75
N GLY A 221 -6.25 13.92 15.30
CA GLY A 221 -7.00 12.76 15.81
C GLY A 221 -6.20 11.98 16.86
N LEU A 222 -5.97 10.70 16.62
CA LEU A 222 -5.14 9.83 17.47
C LEU A 222 -3.65 9.86 17.10
N GLY A 223 -3.30 10.47 15.95
CA GLY A 223 -1.92 10.56 15.48
C GLY A 223 -1.18 11.73 16.11
N GLU A 224 0.08 11.50 16.49
CA GLU A 224 0.97 12.50 17.04
C GLU A 224 2.40 12.26 16.52
N ALA A 225 3.11 13.36 16.21
CA ALA A 225 4.51 13.32 15.85
C ALA A 225 5.24 14.55 16.39
N ILE A 226 6.51 14.38 16.76
CA ILE A 226 7.41 15.50 17.08
C ILE A 226 8.28 15.74 15.86
N LEU A 227 8.16 16.94 15.29
CA LEU A 227 8.85 17.34 14.06
C LEU A 227 9.59 18.64 14.27
N THR A 228 10.69 18.85 13.55
CA THR A 228 11.37 20.15 13.56
C THR A 228 10.57 21.16 12.75
N ALA A 229 10.24 22.30 13.33
CA ALA A 229 9.63 23.40 12.61
C ALA A 229 10.60 23.98 11.57
N LYS A 230 10.13 24.17 10.34
CA LYS A 230 10.90 24.83 9.27
C LYS A 230 10.08 25.93 8.64
N MET A 231 10.73 27.03 8.32
CA MET A 231 10.09 28.07 7.52
C MET A 231 10.08 27.65 6.05
N ASP A 232 8.95 27.87 5.41
CA ASP A 232 8.73 27.60 3.99
C ASP A 232 7.77 28.66 3.46
N ASN A 233 8.18 29.44 2.48
CA ASN A 233 7.43 30.61 1.95
C ASN A 233 6.72 30.29 0.63
#